data_a8c2e46c53f940a91eb8b0f039cf9e2f
#
_entry.id   a8c2e46c53f940a91eb8b0f039cf9e2f
#
_cell.length_a   1.000
_cell.length_b   1.000
_cell.length_c   1.000
_cell.angle_alpha   90.00
_cell.angle_beta   90.00
_cell.angle_gamma   90.00
#
_symmetry.space_group_name_H-M   'P 1'
#
loop_
_entity.id
_entity.type
_entity.pdbx_description
1 polymer ?
#
loop_
_entity_poly.entity_id
_entity_poly.type
_entity_poly.pdbx_seq_one_letter_code
_entity_poly.pdbx_strand_id
1 'polypeptide(L)'
;MILGYARVSTDAQDLTSQLAQLKAAGCQRVFREKISGATADRPQLRRLLAAVAHSDVVVIPAVDRLSRDTTDLLVIARDLQKAGAGLRSIAEPVVDTTSDFAELVLAMLGVAAKLERRRIKGRTARGRADAKAKGVKFGRKPKLTPHQQREAIKRRDKDGETLRSIGCSYNVSAATISRLQCHRCDGGIK
;
A
#
# COMPACT_ATOMS: atom_id res chain seq x y z
N MET A 1 -21.18 12.08 20.36
CA MET A 1 -20.78 13.38 19.77
C MET A 1 -20.69 13.24 18.26
N ILE A 2 -20.76 14.38 17.50
CA ILE A 2 -20.53 14.37 16.06
C ILE A 2 -19.13 14.95 15.79
N LEU A 3 -18.23 14.13 15.25
CA LEU A 3 -16.85 14.46 14.96
C LEU A 3 -16.66 14.59 13.45
N GLY A 4 -15.99 15.64 12.98
CA GLY A 4 -15.70 15.85 11.58
C GLY A 4 -14.26 15.52 11.22
N TYR A 5 -14.02 15.01 9.99
CA TYR A 5 -12.70 14.89 9.42
C TYR A 5 -12.62 15.56 8.05
N ALA A 6 -11.66 16.43 7.87
CA ALA A 6 -11.39 17.13 6.61
C ALA A 6 -9.94 16.94 6.20
N ARG A 7 -9.68 16.69 4.89
CA ARG A 7 -8.32 16.54 4.35
C ARG A 7 -8.16 17.34 3.07
N VAL A 8 -7.06 18.11 3.00
CA VAL A 8 -6.67 18.86 1.80
C VAL A 8 -5.20 18.60 1.49
N SER A 9 -4.84 18.64 0.20
CA SER A 9 -3.44 18.52 -0.23
C SER A 9 -2.70 19.86 -0.12
N THR A 10 -3.25 20.93 -0.67
CA THR A 10 -2.59 22.24 -0.77
C THR A 10 -3.56 23.43 -0.81
N ASP A 11 -4.81 23.23 -1.18
CA ASP A 11 -5.74 24.31 -1.50
C ASP A 11 -6.53 24.78 -0.26
N ALA A 12 -6.34 26.04 0.14
CA ALA A 12 -7.03 26.63 1.29
C ALA A 12 -8.53 26.83 1.04
N GLN A 13 -8.96 27.04 -0.21
CA GLN A 13 -10.37 27.22 -0.58
C GLN A 13 -11.16 25.93 -0.38
N ASP A 14 -10.61 24.77 -0.79
CA ASP A 14 -11.26 23.47 -0.61
C ASP A 14 -11.45 23.13 0.88
N LEU A 15 -10.48 23.49 1.73
CA LEU A 15 -10.61 23.29 3.18
C LEU A 15 -11.74 24.13 3.78
N THR A 16 -11.91 25.38 3.38
CA THR A 16 -12.97 26.26 3.89
C THR A 16 -14.35 25.71 3.54
N SER A 17 -14.54 25.24 2.32
CA SER A 17 -15.77 24.59 1.87
C SER A 17 -16.08 23.34 2.69
N GLN A 18 -15.10 22.45 2.87
CA GLN A 18 -15.28 21.24 3.68
C GLN A 18 -15.64 21.55 5.13
N LEU A 19 -15.01 22.55 5.72
CA LEU A 19 -15.33 22.98 7.09
C LEU A 19 -16.75 23.53 7.23
N ALA A 20 -17.21 24.29 6.24
CA ALA A 20 -18.59 24.80 6.22
C ALA A 20 -19.60 23.64 6.14
N GLN A 21 -19.36 22.64 5.29
CA GLN A 21 -20.19 21.44 5.17
C GLN A 21 -20.24 20.65 6.48
N LEU A 22 -19.08 20.41 7.13
CA LEU A 22 -19.02 19.70 8.39
C LEU A 22 -19.71 20.47 9.53
N LYS A 23 -19.57 21.79 9.56
CA LYS A 23 -20.27 22.64 10.51
C LYS A 23 -21.80 22.59 10.31
N ALA A 24 -22.26 22.66 9.06
CA ALA A 24 -23.66 22.50 8.71
C ALA A 24 -24.22 21.12 9.08
N ALA A 25 -23.38 20.08 9.00
CA ALA A 25 -23.72 18.72 9.45
C ALA A 25 -23.71 18.55 10.99
N GLY A 26 -23.47 19.60 11.76
CA GLY A 26 -23.52 19.60 13.22
C GLY A 26 -22.26 19.07 13.91
N CYS A 27 -21.11 19.03 13.22
CA CYS A 27 -19.86 18.58 13.83
C CYS A 27 -19.42 19.50 14.97
N GLN A 28 -19.26 18.95 16.15
CA GLN A 28 -18.81 19.67 17.35
C GLN A 28 -17.30 19.88 17.36
N ARG A 29 -16.55 18.93 16.80
CA ARG A 29 -15.08 18.98 16.67
C ARG A 29 -14.67 18.50 15.30
N VAL A 30 -13.74 19.20 14.63
CA VAL A 30 -13.24 18.85 13.32
C VAL A 30 -11.73 18.64 13.34
N PHE A 31 -11.29 17.47 12.90
CA PHE A 31 -9.90 17.11 12.71
C PHE A 31 -9.48 17.47 11.29
N ARG A 32 -8.48 18.32 11.15
CA ARG A 32 -8.04 18.88 9.87
C ARG A 32 -6.68 18.30 9.49
N GLU A 33 -6.62 17.65 8.36
CA GLU A 33 -5.39 17.08 7.82
C GLU A 33 -4.91 17.89 6.61
N LYS A 34 -3.71 18.45 6.68
CA LYS A 34 -3.09 19.16 5.55
C LYS A 34 -1.92 18.32 5.04
N ILE A 35 -2.22 17.33 4.21
CA ILE A 35 -1.23 16.37 3.69
C ILE A 35 -1.56 16.04 2.25
N SER A 36 -0.52 16.06 1.39
CA SER A 36 -0.66 15.57 0.04
C SER A 36 -1.06 14.10 0.09
N GLY A 37 -1.89 13.71 -0.83
CA GLY A 37 -2.45 12.39 -0.81
C GLY A 37 -1.43 11.24 -0.94
N ALA A 38 -0.11 11.44 -1.12
CA ALA A 38 0.91 10.40 -1.19
C ALA A 38 1.38 9.90 0.19
N THR A 39 1.16 10.66 1.24
CA THR A 39 1.69 10.37 2.57
C THR A 39 0.77 9.43 3.33
N ALA A 40 1.29 8.27 3.75
CA ALA A 40 0.56 7.30 4.58
C ALA A 40 0.38 7.78 6.03
N ASP A 41 1.18 8.73 6.48
CA ASP A 41 1.14 9.27 7.83
C ASP A 41 0.05 10.33 7.97
N ARG A 42 -1.00 10.01 8.75
CA ARG A 42 -2.19 10.85 8.98
C ARG A 42 -2.38 11.09 10.48
N PRO A 43 -1.60 12.02 11.08
CA PRO A 43 -1.64 12.24 12.52
C PRO A 43 -3.01 12.70 13.02
N GLN A 44 -3.75 13.49 12.23
CA GLN A 44 -5.09 13.93 12.66
C GLN A 44 -6.14 12.82 12.58
N LEU A 45 -6.05 11.94 11.57
CA LEU A 45 -6.90 10.75 11.51
C LEU A 45 -6.63 9.83 12.71
N ARG A 46 -5.36 9.60 13.07
CA ARG A 46 -5.02 8.82 14.27
C ARG A 46 -5.57 9.46 15.55
N ARG A 47 -5.48 10.79 15.68
CA ARG A 47 -6.06 11.53 16.81
C ARG A 47 -7.58 11.41 16.86
N LEU A 48 -8.24 11.48 15.70
CA LEU A 48 -9.68 11.25 15.61
C LEU A 48 -10.03 9.84 16.09
N LEU A 49 -9.41 8.79 15.56
CA LEU A 49 -9.67 7.40 15.92
C LEU A 49 -9.39 7.12 17.41
N ALA A 50 -8.39 7.78 18.00
CA ALA A 50 -8.10 7.69 19.42
C ALA A 50 -9.08 8.49 20.32
N ALA A 51 -9.77 9.49 19.76
CA ALA A 51 -10.71 10.34 20.50
C ALA A 51 -12.17 9.86 20.38
N VAL A 52 -12.46 8.95 19.45
CA VAL A 52 -13.79 8.40 19.23
C VAL A 52 -14.23 7.55 20.42
N ALA A 53 -15.47 7.78 20.89
CA ALA A 53 -16.11 7.00 21.92
C ALA A 53 -17.36 6.27 21.38
N HIS A 54 -17.92 5.39 22.19
CA HIS A 54 -19.15 4.68 21.89
C HIS A 54 -20.29 5.69 21.60
N SER A 55 -21.10 5.39 20.59
CA SER A 55 -22.20 6.24 20.08
C SER A 55 -21.78 7.56 19.44
N ASP A 56 -20.48 7.78 19.19
CA ASP A 56 -20.04 8.90 18.38
C ASP A 56 -20.31 8.66 16.89
N VAL A 57 -20.43 9.73 16.13
CA VAL A 57 -20.58 9.68 14.65
C VAL A 57 -19.44 10.48 14.02
N VAL A 58 -18.66 9.83 13.18
CA VAL A 58 -17.64 10.48 12.36
C VAL A 58 -18.27 10.90 11.03
N VAL A 59 -18.26 12.20 10.73
CA VAL A 59 -18.78 12.77 9.50
C VAL A 59 -17.63 13.21 8.61
N ILE A 60 -17.71 12.86 7.33
CA ILE A 60 -16.73 13.23 6.30
C ILE A 60 -17.45 13.94 5.14
N PRO A 61 -16.81 14.92 4.48
CA PRO A 61 -17.38 15.58 3.30
C PRO A 61 -17.61 14.60 2.14
N ALA A 62 -16.61 13.77 1.86
CA ALA A 62 -16.63 12.73 0.84
C ALA A 62 -15.66 11.61 1.18
N VAL A 63 -15.89 10.42 0.64
CA VAL A 63 -15.07 9.21 0.89
C VAL A 63 -13.61 9.40 0.48
N ASP A 64 -13.34 10.09 -0.63
CA ASP A 64 -11.98 10.36 -1.11
C ASP A 64 -11.17 11.28 -0.18
N ARG A 65 -11.83 12.00 0.72
CA ARG A 65 -11.18 12.80 1.77
C ARG A 65 -10.72 11.93 2.94
N LEU A 66 -11.45 10.87 3.26
CA LEU A 66 -11.08 9.94 4.32
C LEU A 66 -10.05 8.92 3.84
N SER A 67 -10.29 8.32 2.68
CA SER A 67 -9.49 7.22 2.15
C SER A 67 -9.24 7.38 0.66
N ARG A 68 -8.21 6.72 0.13
CA ARG A 68 -7.88 6.67 -1.30
C ARG A 68 -8.28 5.40 -1.96
N ASP A 69 -8.38 4.35 -1.19
CA ASP A 69 -8.81 3.05 -1.66
C ASP A 69 -9.90 2.48 -0.76
N THR A 70 -10.69 1.62 -1.35
CA THR A 70 -11.80 0.95 -0.67
C THR A 70 -11.33 0.06 0.50
N THR A 71 -10.08 -0.39 0.48
CA THR A 71 -9.54 -1.23 1.54
C THR A 71 -9.25 -0.42 2.80
N ASP A 72 -8.60 0.75 2.63
CA ASP A 72 -8.32 1.67 3.73
C ASP A 72 -9.64 2.17 4.36
N LEU A 73 -10.62 2.53 3.51
CA LEU A 73 -11.96 2.89 3.97
C LEU A 73 -12.60 1.80 4.82
N LEU A 74 -12.54 0.55 4.36
CA LEU A 74 -13.11 -0.59 5.08
C LEU A 74 -12.42 -0.81 6.45
N VAL A 75 -11.10 -0.64 6.51
CA VAL A 75 -10.35 -0.74 7.78
C VAL A 75 -10.80 0.33 8.75
N ILE A 76 -10.84 1.59 8.31
CA ILE A 76 -11.28 2.71 9.14
C ILE A 76 -12.73 2.51 9.61
N ALA A 77 -13.65 2.12 8.72
CA ALA A 77 -15.04 1.89 9.08
C ALA A 77 -15.21 0.77 10.12
N ARG A 78 -14.43 -0.32 9.99
CA ARG A 78 -14.40 -1.41 10.97
C ARG A 78 -13.81 -0.99 12.31
N ASP A 79 -12.79 -0.15 12.32
CA ASP A 79 -12.19 0.32 13.58
C ASP A 79 -13.16 1.27 14.30
N LEU A 80 -13.90 2.11 13.58
CA LEU A 80 -14.98 2.90 14.15
C LEU A 80 -16.11 2.02 14.72
N GLN A 81 -16.53 1.00 13.96
CA GLN A 81 -17.55 0.07 14.43
C GLN A 81 -17.12 -0.68 15.70
N LYS A 82 -15.87 -1.11 15.80
CA LYS A 82 -15.32 -1.74 17.04
C LYS A 82 -15.34 -0.79 18.23
N ALA A 83 -15.15 0.50 18.00
CA ALA A 83 -15.29 1.54 19.02
C ALA A 83 -16.75 1.85 19.36
N GLY A 84 -17.71 1.23 18.67
CA GLY A 84 -19.14 1.52 18.80
C GLY A 84 -19.56 2.84 18.20
N ALA A 85 -18.81 3.34 17.21
CA ALA A 85 -19.05 4.61 16.53
C ALA A 85 -19.48 4.39 15.08
N GLY A 86 -20.24 5.36 14.53
CA GLY A 86 -20.67 5.35 13.14
C GLY A 86 -19.80 6.21 12.23
N LEU A 87 -19.85 5.91 10.93
CA LEU A 87 -19.26 6.72 9.85
C LEU A 87 -20.38 7.20 8.94
N ARG A 88 -20.37 8.48 8.57
CA ARG A 88 -21.31 9.07 7.62
C ARG A 88 -20.60 9.99 6.63
N SER A 89 -20.84 9.78 5.34
CA SER A 89 -20.39 10.67 4.26
C SER A 89 -21.50 11.63 3.86
N ILE A 90 -21.14 12.91 3.60
CA ILE A 90 -22.09 13.92 3.13
C ILE A 90 -22.37 13.74 1.63
N ALA A 91 -21.31 13.52 0.84
CA ALA A 91 -21.44 13.37 -0.61
C ALA A 91 -21.99 12.00 -1.03
N GLU A 92 -21.72 10.96 -0.25
CA GLU A 92 -22.18 9.60 -0.54
C GLU A 92 -23.08 9.06 0.59
N PRO A 93 -24.39 9.32 0.54
CA PRO A 93 -25.34 8.90 1.60
C PRO A 93 -25.39 7.37 1.80
N VAL A 94 -24.99 6.58 0.78
CA VAL A 94 -24.88 5.12 0.89
C VAL A 94 -23.81 4.71 1.90
N VAL A 95 -22.82 5.57 2.16
CA VAL A 95 -21.77 5.35 3.15
C VAL A 95 -22.23 5.92 4.49
N ASP A 96 -23.24 5.28 5.07
CA ASP A 96 -23.75 5.57 6.40
C ASP A 96 -23.81 4.29 7.22
N THR A 97 -22.93 4.19 8.21
CA THR A 97 -22.88 3.03 9.13
C THR A 97 -23.60 3.33 10.45
N THR A 98 -24.38 4.41 10.52
CA THR A 98 -25.22 4.72 11.69
C THR A 98 -26.64 4.13 11.58
N SER A 99 -27.00 3.66 10.38
CA SER A 99 -28.30 3.06 10.10
C SER A 99 -28.33 1.55 10.39
N ASP A 100 -29.52 0.98 10.47
CA ASP A 100 -29.74 -0.47 10.63
C ASP A 100 -29.09 -1.30 9.49
N PHE A 101 -28.74 -0.67 8.38
CA PHE A 101 -28.04 -1.28 7.25
C PHE A 101 -26.52 -1.21 7.35
N ALA A 102 -25.93 -0.82 8.48
CA ALA A 102 -24.49 -0.68 8.66
C ALA A 102 -23.70 -1.94 8.28
N GLU A 103 -24.20 -3.11 8.65
CA GLU A 103 -23.57 -4.40 8.29
C GLU A 103 -23.58 -4.65 6.79
N LEU A 104 -24.69 -4.31 6.12
CA LEU A 104 -24.79 -4.44 4.67
C LEU A 104 -23.82 -3.50 3.96
N VAL A 105 -23.72 -2.25 4.40
CA VAL A 105 -22.75 -1.27 3.86
C VAL A 105 -21.32 -1.78 4.01
N LEU A 106 -20.95 -2.29 5.19
CA LEU A 106 -19.62 -2.86 5.43
C LEU A 106 -19.34 -4.10 4.58
N ALA A 107 -20.34 -4.97 4.39
CA ALA A 107 -20.23 -6.12 3.52
C ALA A 107 -20.01 -5.71 2.05
N MET A 108 -20.76 -4.73 1.55
CA MET A 108 -20.61 -4.19 0.20
C MET A 108 -19.21 -3.56 0.00
N LEU A 109 -18.73 -2.76 0.95
CA LEU A 109 -17.36 -2.22 0.92
C LEU A 109 -16.31 -3.32 0.90
N GLY A 110 -16.52 -4.41 1.66
CA GLY A 110 -15.64 -5.59 1.65
C GLY A 110 -15.58 -6.29 0.29
N VAL A 111 -16.71 -6.44 -0.38
CA VAL A 111 -16.77 -6.99 -1.73
C VAL A 111 -16.07 -6.08 -2.73
N ALA A 112 -16.34 -4.77 -2.69
CA ALA A 112 -15.70 -3.79 -3.55
C ALA A 112 -14.17 -3.78 -3.39
N ALA A 113 -13.67 -3.80 -2.16
CA ALA A 113 -12.25 -3.92 -1.86
C ALA A 113 -11.61 -5.20 -2.42
N LYS A 114 -12.30 -6.34 -2.33
CA LYS A 114 -11.85 -7.62 -2.88
C LYS A 114 -11.77 -7.59 -4.41
N LEU A 115 -12.75 -6.98 -5.07
CA LEU A 115 -12.78 -6.83 -6.53
C LEU A 115 -11.64 -5.92 -7.00
N GLU A 116 -11.41 -4.79 -6.33
CA GLU A 116 -10.33 -3.88 -6.67
C GLU A 116 -8.95 -4.53 -6.53
N ARG A 117 -8.70 -5.26 -5.44
CA ARG A 117 -7.47 -6.05 -5.28
C ARG A 117 -7.27 -7.08 -6.39
N ARG A 118 -8.35 -7.74 -6.85
CA ARG A 118 -8.29 -8.68 -7.99
C ARG A 118 -7.91 -7.95 -9.28
N ARG A 119 -8.48 -6.78 -9.55
CA ARG A 119 -8.16 -5.95 -10.72
C ARG A 119 -6.69 -5.52 -10.71
N ILE A 120 -6.19 -5.03 -9.58
CA ILE A 120 -4.78 -4.60 -9.43
C ILE A 120 -3.84 -5.80 -9.66
N LYS A 121 -4.11 -6.95 -9.02
CA LYS A 121 -3.32 -8.17 -9.21
C LYS A 121 -3.31 -8.63 -10.67
N GLY A 122 -4.46 -8.64 -11.34
CA GLY A 122 -4.57 -9.03 -12.74
C GLY A 122 -3.82 -8.09 -13.68
N ARG A 123 -3.91 -6.77 -13.47
CA ARG A 123 -3.15 -5.77 -14.25
C ARG A 123 -1.65 -5.94 -14.04
N THR A 124 -1.21 -6.11 -12.80
CA THR A 124 0.21 -6.30 -12.46
C THR A 124 0.75 -7.62 -13.02
N ALA A 125 -0.03 -8.69 -12.97
CA ALA A 125 0.36 -10.01 -13.51
C ALA A 125 0.56 -9.93 -15.04
N ARG A 126 -0.38 -9.30 -15.76
CA ARG A 126 -0.24 -9.06 -17.21
C ARG A 126 0.99 -8.22 -17.53
N GLY A 127 1.17 -7.08 -16.87
CA GLY A 127 2.34 -6.23 -17.09
C GLY A 127 3.68 -6.94 -16.80
N ARG A 128 3.72 -7.83 -15.81
CA ARG A 128 4.91 -8.67 -15.54
C ARG A 128 5.13 -9.72 -16.63
N ALA A 129 4.07 -10.33 -17.14
CA ALA A 129 4.16 -11.31 -18.22
C ALA A 129 4.69 -10.63 -19.49
N ASP A 130 4.15 -9.47 -19.87
CA ASP A 130 4.58 -8.70 -21.03
C ASP A 130 6.06 -8.25 -20.91
N ALA A 131 6.44 -7.76 -19.73
CA ALA A 131 7.82 -7.37 -19.48
C ALA A 131 8.79 -8.57 -19.53
N LYS A 132 8.36 -9.73 -19.00
CA LYS A 132 9.13 -10.99 -19.09
C LYS A 132 9.28 -11.45 -20.53
N ALA A 133 8.23 -11.36 -21.33
CA ALA A 133 8.29 -11.68 -22.79
C ALA A 133 9.26 -10.74 -23.54
N LYS A 134 9.40 -9.49 -23.09
CA LYS A 134 10.38 -8.52 -23.60
C LYS A 134 11.79 -8.69 -23.03
N GLY A 135 12.05 -9.78 -22.28
CA GLY A 135 13.38 -10.09 -21.74
C GLY A 135 13.72 -9.37 -20.42
N VAL A 136 12.79 -8.65 -19.81
CA VAL A 136 13.03 -7.98 -18.51
C VAL A 136 13.17 -9.02 -17.42
N LYS A 137 14.32 -9.02 -16.72
CA LYS A 137 14.58 -9.89 -15.58
C LYS A 137 14.10 -9.20 -14.29
N PHE A 138 13.20 -9.88 -13.58
CA PHE A 138 12.70 -9.42 -12.27
C PHE A 138 13.56 -10.00 -11.14
N GLY A 139 13.57 -9.30 -10.02
CA GLY A 139 14.26 -9.74 -8.81
C GLY A 139 15.42 -8.83 -8.43
N ARG A 140 16.12 -9.21 -7.37
CA ARG A 140 17.30 -8.48 -6.89
C ARG A 140 18.43 -8.64 -7.90
N LYS A 141 19.07 -7.54 -8.28
CA LYS A 141 20.27 -7.58 -9.13
C LYS A 141 21.35 -8.44 -8.48
N PRO A 142 22.03 -9.33 -9.26
CA PRO A 142 23.18 -10.07 -8.75
C PRO A 142 24.22 -9.12 -8.16
N LYS A 143 24.84 -9.49 -7.04
CA LYS A 143 25.93 -8.71 -6.45
C LYS A 143 27.18 -8.71 -7.33
N LEU A 144 27.41 -9.82 -8.04
CA LEU A 144 28.55 -10.00 -8.92
C LEU A 144 28.17 -9.68 -10.36
N THR A 145 29.03 -8.93 -11.05
CA THR A 145 28.91 -8.72 -12.49
C THR A 145 29.16 -10.01 -13.26
N PRO A 146 28.71 -10.13 -14.53
CA PRO A 146 28.98 -11.34 -15.33
C PRO A 146 30.48 -11.67 -15.48
N HIS A 147 31.33 -10.66 -15.48
CA HIS A 147 32.80 -10.85 -15.49
C HIS A 147 33.28 -11.46 -14.19
N GLN A 148 32.92 -10.87 -13.05
CA GLN A 148 33.27 -11.38 -11.72
C GLN A 148 32.74 -12.79 -11.45
N GLN A 149 31.55 -13.13 -11.97
CA GLN A 149 31.01 -14.49 -11.87
C GLN A 149 31.89 -15.50 -12.62
N ARG A 150 32.31 -15.19 -13.86
CA ARG A 150 33.20 -16.04 -14.64
C ARG A 150 34.55 -16.20 -13.98
N GLU A 151 35.12 -15.13 -13.45
CA GLU A 151 36.38 -15.15 -12.76
C GLU A 151 36.30 -15.97 -11.46
N ALA A 152 35.25 -15.77 -10.66
CA ALA A 152 35.05 -16.56 -9.44
C ALA A 152 34.86 -18.05 -9.73
N ILE A 153 34.20 -18.43 -10.81
CA ILE A 153 34.08 -19.81 -11.27
C ILE A 153 35.45 -20.37 -11.68
N LYS A 154 36.25 -19.59 -12.43
CA LYS A 154 37.61 -20.01 -12.82
C LYS A 154 38.51 -20.28 -11.60
N ARG A 155 38.51 -19.34 -10.63
CA ARG A 155 39.28 -19.48 -9.38
C ARG A 155 38.85 -20.71 -8.56
N ARG A 156 37.54 -20.98 -8.51
CA ARG A 156 36.98 -22.15 -7.83
C ARG A 156 37.37 -23.47 -8.51
N ASP A 157 37.13 -23.57 -9.85
CA ASP A 157 37.14 -24.84 -10.57
C ASP A 157 38.52 -25.18 -11.17
N LYS A 158 39.33 -24.16 -11.50
CA LYS A 158 40.69 -24.37 -12.10
C LYS A 158 41.80 -24.14 -11.11
N ASP A 159 41.71 -23.09 -10.30
CA ASP A 159 42.79 -22.68 -9.41
C ASP A 159 42.64 -23.30 -8.01
N GLY A 160 41.57 -24.06 -7.75
CA GLY A 160 41.33 -24.77 -6.50
C GLY A 160 41.19 -23.89 -5.26
N GLU A 161 40.88 -22.61 -5.44
CA GLU A 161 40.77 -21.65 -4.34
C GLU A 161 39.51 -21.88 -3.50
N THR A 162 39.63 -21.68 -2.18
CA THR A 162 38.51 -21.93 -1.28
C THR A 162 37.34 -20.94 -1.51
N LEU A 163 36.11 -21.44 -1.40
CA LEU A 163 34.90 -20.62 -1.56
C LEU A 163 34.89 -19.42 -0.61
N ARG A 164 35.50 -19.53 0.55
CA ARG A 164 35.60 -18.49 1.57
C ARG A 164 36.54 -17.36 1.12
N SER A 165 37.71 -17.71 0.57
CA SER A 165 38.69 -16.75 0.05
C SER A 165 38.08 -15.94 -1.12
N ILE A 166 37.51 -16.66 -2.10
CA ILE A 166 36.82 -16.02 -3.24
C ILE A 166 35.66 -15.12 -2.75
N GLY A 167 34.87 -15.60 -1.78
CA GLY A 167 33.77 -14.83 -1.21
C GLY A 167 34.25 -13.54 -0.54
N CYS A 168 35.33 -13.58 0.21
CA CYS A 168 35.95 -12.39 0.82
C CYS A 168 36.42 -11.38 -0.24
N SER A 169 37.08 -11.85 -1.33
CA SER A 169 37.56 -10.95 -2.40
C SER A 169 36.44 -10.13 -3.05
N TYR A 170 35.20 -10.68 -3.15
CA TYR A 170 34.09 -10.03 -3.78
C TYR A 170 33.04 -9.52 -2.79
N ASN A 171 33.30 -9.56 -1.50
CA ASN A 171 32.37 -9.20 -0.43
C ASN A 171 31.00 -9.89 -0.58
N VAL A 172 31.03 -11.20 -0.81
CA VAL A 172 29.87 -12.09 -0.88
C VAL A 172 30.05 -13.32 -0.01
N SER A 173 28.97 -14.01 0.35
CA SER A 173 29.08 -15.25 1.13
C SER A 173 29.66 -16.40 0.29
N ALA A 174 30.32 -17.35 0.94
CA ALA A 174 30.80 -18.59 0.31
C ALA A 174 29.65 -19.34 -0.40
N ALA A 175 28.45 -19.30 0.17
CA ALA A 175 27.27 -19.88 -0.44
C ALA A 175 26.88 -19.20 -1.77
N THR A 176 27.16 -17.90 -1.93
CA THR A 176 26.96 -17.20 -3.21
C THR A 176 27.90 -17.74 -4.28
N ILE A 177 29.18 -17.94 -3.93
CA ILE A 177 30.19 -18.52 -4.85
C ILE A 177 29.83 -19.95 -5.22
N SER A 178 29.44 -20.78 -4.23
CA SER A 178 29.03 -22.17 -4.46
C SER A 178 27.87 -22.30 -5.47
N ARG A 179 26.91 -21.40 -5.43
CA ARG A 179 25.74 -21.39 -6.34
C ARG A 179 26.00 -20.85 -7.73
N LEU A 180 27.20 -20.32 -8.00
CA LEU A 180 27.53 -19.88 -9.36
C LEU A 180 27.65 -21.10 -10.28
N GLN A 181 26.78 -21.12 -11.30
CA GLN A 181 26.82 -22.12 -12.35
C GLN A 181 27.65 -21.61 -13.52
N CYS A 182 28.49 -22.46 -14.04
CA CYS A 182 29.14 -22.20 -15.33
C CYS A 182 28.04 -22.19 -16.39
N HIS A 183 27.65 -21.03 -16.88
CA HIS A 183 26.88 -20.95 -18.14
C HIS A 183 27.82 -21.42 -19.25
N ARG A 184 27.97 -22.72 -19.38
CA ARG A 184 28.42 -23.31 -20.66
C ARG A 184 27.32 -22.94 -21.66
N CYS A 185 27.71 -22.16 -22.63
CA CYS A 185 27.03 -21.82 -23.83
C CYS A 185 25.85 -22.75 -24.14
N ASP A 186 24.63 -22.29 -23.96
CA ASP A 186 23.52 -22.76 -24.77
C ASP A 186 23.72 -22.16 -26.17
N GLY A 187 24.77 -22.69 -26.80
CA GLY A 187 25.11 -22.47 -28.20
C GLY A 187 24.69 -23.69 -28.96
N GLY A 188 23.54 -23.63 -29.59
CA GLY A 188 23.28 -24.41 -30.77
C GLY A 188 22.77 -25.84 -30.55
N ILE A 189 21.46 -26.01 -30.79
CA ILE A 189 21.04 -27.03 -31.76
C ILE A 189 19.79 -26.47 -32.46
N LYS A 190 19.94 -26.34 -33.79
CA LYS A 190 19.05 -26.13 -34.92
C LYS A 190 17.55 -26.08 -34.64
#